data_993367b605e5db31f92e5ab475190b36
#
_entry.id   993367b605e5db31f92e5ab475190b36
#
_cell.length_a   1.000
_cell.length_b   1.000
_cell.length_c   1.000
_cell.angle_alpha   90.00
_cell.angle_beta   90.00
_cell.angle_gamma   90.00
#
_symmetry.space_group_name_H-M   'P 1'
#
loop_
_entity.id
_entity.type
_entity.pdbx_description
1 polymer ?
#
loop_
_entity_poly.entity_id
_entity_poly.type
_entity_poly.pdbx_seq_one_letter_code
_entity_poly.pdbx_strand_id
1 'polypeptide(L)'
;MATEFKYAPMFQLGEDTTEYYKIPGSEKLVSTGEFEGKRILKVSPEALTLMTNTAFRDVSFLLRRSHNEQVAAILRDPEASANDKYVALTFLRNAEVAAKGKLPLCQDTGTAIVHGEKGQQVWTGFEDEEAISLGVFKTYTEENLRYSQNAPLDMYNEVNTKCNLPAQIDIEATQGDEYRFLMVTKGGGSANKSYLYQETKARIQNPGTLIPFLVEKMKSLGTAACPPYHIAFVIGGTSAEKNLLTVKLASTHYYDSLPTSGDETGRAFRDVELEARLLEETHKIGLGAQFGGKYMAHDVRVIRLPRHGASCPIGLGVSCSADRNIKAKINADGIGIEKMDDKPYELIPEELRNAGEGDAVKIDLDRPMSEVCKELSKYPVSTRLSLKGTIIVGRDIAHAKIKARLDAGEEMPQYLKDHPIYYAGPAKTPAGMPCGSMGPTTAGRMDPYVDEFQDHGGSMIMLAKGNRSQAVTDACKKHGGFYLGSIGGPAAILAQNNIKSIECVEYPELGMEAIWKIRVEDFPAFILVDDKGNDFFKQL
;
A
#
# COMPACT_ATOMS: atom_id res chain seq x y z
N MET A 1 22.52 35.19 -31.77
CA MET A 1 21.52 34.61 -32.67
C MET A 1 20.28 34.34 -31.84
N ALA A 2 19.09 34.73 -32.31
CA ALA A 2 17.85 34.38 -31.65
C ALA A 2 17.64 32.84 -31.74
N THR A 3 17.37 32.21 -30.59
CA THR A 3 17.09 30.76 -30.55
C THR A 3 15.75 30.53 -31.24
N GLU A 4 15.74 29.67 -32.26
CA GLU A 4 14.49 29.28 -32.94
C GLU A 4 13.60 28.51 -31.97
N PHE A 5 12.28 28.83 -31.93
CA PHE A 5 11.32 28.08 -31.12
C PHE A 5 11.17 26.65 -31.62
N LYS A 6 11.43 25.68 -30.73
CA LYS A 6 11.27 24.26 -31.01
C LYS A 6 10.56 23.62 -29.83
N TYR A 7 9.34 23.15 -30.04
CA TYR A 7 8.57 22.44 -29.01
C TYR A 7 9.00 20.98 -28.89
N ALA A 8 9.21 20.52 -27.66
CA ALA A 8 9.33 19.10 -27.34
C ALA A 8 8.57 18.82 -26.03
N PRO A 9 7.76 17.74 -25.97
CA PRO A 9 7.07 17.38 -24.72
C PRO A 9 8.10 16.91 -23.69
N MET A 10 7.85 17.24 -22.43
CA MET A 10 8.73 16.82 -21.31
C MET A 10 8.75 15.29 -21.17
N PHE A 11 7.59 14.65 -21.24
CA PHE A 11 7.45 13.21 -21.14
C PHE A 11 7.26 12.61 -22.53
N GLN A 12 8.31 11.95 -23.02
CA GLN A 12 8.33 11.27 -24.33
C GLN A 12 8.22 9.78 -24.08
N LEU A 13 7.00 9.30 -23.86
CA LEU A 13 6.74 7.88 -23.63
C LEU A 13 6.87 7.08 -24.92
N GLY A 14 7.38 5.85 -24.80
CA GLY A 14 7.35 4.86 -25.87
C GLY A 14 5.96 4.30 -26.11
N GLU A 15 5.87 3.30 -26.99
CA GLU A 15 4.63 2.60 -27.31
C GLU A 15 4.06 1.90 -26.04
N ASP A 16 2.75 1.98 -25.87
CA ASP A 16 2.05 1.24 -24.81
C ASP A 16 1.89 -0.24 -25.21
N THR A 17 2.64 -1.10 -24.54
CA THR A 17 2.63 -2.56 -24.76
C THR A 17 1.68 -3.30 -23.82
N THR A 18 0.84 -2.60 -23.08
CA THR A 18 -0.12 -3.17 -22.12
C THR A 18 -1.13 -4.07 -22.83
N GLU A 19 -1.34 -5.28 -22.32
CA GLU A 19 -2.42 -6.15 -22.78
C GLU A 19 -3.75 -5.70 -22.16
N TYR A 20 -4.73 -5.41 -23.01
CA TYR A 20 -6.07 -5.01 -22.61
C TYR A 20 -7.10 -6.07 -22.96
N TYR A 21 -8.07 -6.30 -22.08
CA TYR A 21 -9.30 -6.96 -22.46
C TYR A 21 -10.41 -5.93 -22.69
N LYS A 22 -11.29 -6.20 -23.66
CA LYS A 22 -12.44 -5.34 -23.96
C LYS A 22 -13.62 -5.69 -23.06
N ILE A 23 -14.27 -4.69 -22.47
CA ILE A 23 -15.54 -4.92 -21.77
C ILE A 23 -16.62 -5.24 -22.81
N PRO A 24 -17.27 -6.43 -22.75
CA PRO A 24 -18.30 -6.81 -23.72
C PRO A 24 -19.46 -5.81 -23.75
N GLY A 25 -19.88 -5.39 -24.95
CA GLY A 25 -20.96 -4.44 -25.15
C GLY A 25 -20.61 -2.97 -24.99
N SER A 26 -19.36 -2.66 -24.57
CA SER A 26 -18.92 -1.28 -24.34
C SER A 26 -18.80 -0.45 -25.63
N GLU A 27 -18.72 -1.08 -26.80
CA GLU A 27 -18.77 -0.39 -28.10
C GLU A 27 -20.07 0.39 -28.32
N LYS A 28 -21.15 0.04 -27.62
CA LYS A 28 -22.44 0.75 -27.68
C LYS A 28 -22.43 2.06 -26.88
N LEU A 29 -21.46 2.25 -26.02
CA LEU A 29 -21.30 3.42 -25.14
C LEU A 29 -20.42 4.50 -25.76
N VAL A 30 -19.90 4.26 -26.97
CA VAL A 30 -19.10 5.20 -27.75
C VAL A 30 -19.67 5.32 -29.16
N SER A 31 -19.39 6.44 -29.80
CA SER A 31 -19.68 6.62 -31.23
C SER A 31 -18.64 7.55 -31.83
N THR A 32 -18.53 7.53 -33.15
CA THR A 32 -17.60 8.41 -33.87
C THR A 32 -18.36 9.35 -34.78
N GLY A 33 -17.85 10.58 -34.90
CA GLY A 33 -18.29 11.58 -35.84
C GLY A 33 -17.10 12.24 -36.50
N GLU A 34 -17.34 13.23 -37.34
CA GLU A 34 -16.28 13.99 -38.01
C GLU A 34 -16.52 15.50 -37.77
N PHE A 35 -15.44 16.20 -37.48
CA PHE A 35 -15.45 17.67 -37.42
C PHE A 35 -14.15 18.19 -38.05
N GLU A 36 -14.27 19.07 -39.05
CA GLU A 36 -13.15 19.64 -39.81
C GLU A 36 -12.17 18.57 -40.36
N GLY A 37 -12.70 17.46 -40.87
CA GLY A 37 -11.90 16.35 -41.41
C GLY A 37 -11.17 15.50 -40.36
N LYS A 38 -11.44 15.72 -39.08
CA LYS A 38 -10.89 14.91 -37.97
C LYS A 38 -11.96 14.03 -37.39
N ARG A 39 -11.61 12.77 -37.11
CA ARG A 39 -12.48 11.87 -36.36
C ARG A 39 -12.63 12.36 -34.93
N ILE A 40 -13.85 12.46 -34.45
CA ILE A 40 -14.20 12.78 -33.07
C ILE A 40 -14.78 11.53 -32.42
N LEU A 41 -14.25 11.15 -31.29
CA LEU A 41 -14.79 10.09 -30.44
C LEU A 41 -15.77 10.72 -29.44
N LYS A 42 -17.03 10.34 -29.51
CA LYS A 42 -18.03 10.65 -28.49
C LYS A 42 -18.09 9.54 -27.47
N VAL A 43 -17.95 9.87 -26.20
CA VAL A 43 -18.00 8.94 -25.07
C VAL A 43 -19.21 9.27 -24.21
N SER A 44 -20.02 8.28 -23.82
CA SER A 44 -21.16 8.49 -22.93
C SER A 44 -20.73 8.50 -21.45
N PRO A 45 -21.51 9.13 -20.53
CA PRO A 45 -21.20 9.11 -19.10
C PRO A 45 -21.16 7.67 -18.55
N GLU A 46 -22.02 6.79 -19.05
CA GLU A 46 -22.05 5.37 -18.67
C GLU A 46 -20.74 4.65 -19.01
N ALA A 47 -20.05 5.06 -20.08
CA ALA A 47 -18.75 4.49 -20.45
C ALA A 47 -17.69 4.80 -19.37
N LEU A 48 -17.60 6.05 -18.92
CA LEU A 48 -16.67 6.44 -17.86
C LEU A 48 -17.01 5.75 -16.53
N THR A 49 -18.29 5.71 -16.18
CA THR A 49 -18.75 5.03 -14.96
C THR A 49 -18.45 3.53 -14.98
N LEU A 50 -18.74 2.84 -16.09
CA LEU A 50 -18.49 1.40 -16.24
C LEU A 50 -16.98 1.09 -16.22
N MET A 51 -16.19 1.87 -16.97
CA MET A 51 -14.73 1.74 -16.98
C MET A 51 -14.16 1.87 -15.57
N THR A 52 -14.55 2.93 -14.85
CA THR A 52 -14.05 3.23 -13.51
C THR A 52 -14.45 2.15 -12.52
N ASN A 53 -15.72 1.73 -12.52
CA ASN A 53 -16.21 0.66 -11.66
C ASN A 53 -15.44 -0.65 -11.89
N THR A 54 -15.29 -1.06 -13.17
CA THR A 54 -14.57 -2.29 -13.52
C THR A 54 -13.11 -2.23 -13.11
N ALA A 55 -12.41 -1.14 -13.44
CA ALA A 55 -10.99 -1.01 -13.14
C ALA A 55 -10.71 -1.00 -11.63
N PHE A 56 -11.47 -0.24 -10.83
CA PHE A 56 -11.30 -0.23 -9.37
C PHE A 56 -11.70 -1.54 -8.70
N ARG A 57 -12.68 -2.26 -9.28
CA ARG A 57 -12.99 -3.61 -8.84
C ARG A 57 -11.80 -4.53 -9.11
N ASP A 58 -11.31 -4.60 -10.34
CA ASP A 58 -10.21 -5.48 -10.72
C ASP A 58 -8.97 -5.22 -9.86
N VAL A 59 -8.53 -3.98 -9.71
CA VAL A 59 -7.34 -3.63 -8.93
C VAL A 59 -7.49 -3.86 -7.42
N SER A 60 -8.71 -3.99 -6.92
CA SER A 60 -8.96 -4.33 -5.51
C SER A 60 -8.73 -5.80 -5.20
N PHE A 61 -8.83 -6.66 -6.21
CA PHE A 61 -8.75 -8.11 -6.08
C PHE A 61 -7.59 -8.76 -6.84
N LEU A 62 -7.04 -8.10 -7.84
CA LEU A 62 -6.00 -8.62 -8.73
C LEU A 62 -4.76 -7.71 -8.72
N LEU A 63 -3.60 -8.31 -8.99
CA LEU A 63 -2.33 -7.62 -9.18
C LEU A 63 -1.81 -7.87 -10.60
N ARG A 64 -0.86 -7.06 -11.06
CA ARG A 64 -0.15 -7.32 -12.31
C ARG A 64 0.64 -8.62 -12.25
N ARG A 65 0.66 -9.35 -13.34
CA ARG A 65 1.47 -10.58 -13.47
C ARG A 65 2.94 -10.29 -13.20
N SER A 66 3.48 -9.18 -13.71
CA SER A 66 4.88 -8.78 -13.50
C SER A 66 5.22 -8.56 -12.02
N HIS A 67 4.30 -7.97 -11.23
CA HIS A 67 4.47 -7.83 -9.78
C HIS A 67 4.50 -9.21 -9.09
N ASN A 68 3.54 -10.08 -9.39
CA ASN A 68 3.51 -11.43 -8.81
C ASN A 68 4.75 -12.26 -9.19
N GLU A 69 5.31 -12.07 -10.39
CA GLU A 69 6.56 -12.70 -10.83
C GLU A 69 7.77 -12.22 -10.02
N GLN A 70 7.85 -10.92 -9.69
CA GLN A 70 8.87 -10.39 -8.79
C GLN A 70 8.75 -10.98 -7.38
N VAL A 71 7.54 -11.12 -6.85
CA VAL A 71 7.30 -11.80 -5.58
C VAL A 71 7.72 -13.27 -5.65
N ALA A 72 7.38 -13.99 -6.72
CA ALA A 72 7.75 -15.39 -6.92
C ALA A 72 9.26 -15.59 -7.08
N ALA A 73 9.97 -14.61 -7.63
CA ALA A 73 11.42 -14.66 -7.76
C ALA A 73 12.12 -14.77 -6.39
N ILE A 74 11.57 -14.16 -5.34
CA ILE A 74 12.09 -14.27 -3.98
C ILE A 74 12.12 -15.72 -3.49
N LEU A 75 11.11 -16.51 -3.86
CA LEU A 75 11.02 -17.94 -3.46
C LEU A 75 12.16 -18.78 -4.04
N ARG A 76 12.65 -18.39 -5.23
CA ARG A 76 13.67 -19.11 -5.98
C ARG A 76 15.10 -18.62 -5.68
N ASP A 77 15.25 -17.48 -5.01
CA ASP A 77 16.55 -16.92 -4.69
C ASP A 77 17.19 -17.67 -3.51
N PRO A 78 18.36 -18.33 -3.71
CA PRO A 78 19.05 -19.04 -2.63
C PRO A 78 19.57 -18.10 -1.53
N GLU A 79 19.78 -16.81 -1.82
CA GLU A 79 20.24 -15.80 -0.86
C GLU A 79 19.11 -15.13 -0.07
N ALA A 80 17.85 -15.35 -0.46
CA ALA A 80 16.71 -14.82 0.28
C ALA A 80 16.62 -15.46 1.67
N SER A 81 16.36 -14.62 2.69
CA SER A 81 16.17 -15.12 4.05
C SER A 81 14.91 -15.99 4.14
N ALA A 82 14.85 -16.84 5.17
CA ALA A 82 13.66 -17.66 5.44
C ALA A 82 12.41 -16.77 5.65
N ASN A 83 12.59 -15.60 6.27
CA ASN A 83 11.52 -14.63 6.48
C ASN A 83 11.09 -13.96 5.16
N ASP A 84 12.04 -13.57 4.28
CA ASP A 84 11.70 -13.06 2.94
C ASP A 84 10.85 -14.08 2.16
N LYS A 85 11.26 -15.34 2.13
CA LYS A 85 10.55 -16.43 1.42
C LYS A 85 9.16 -16.66 2.01
N TYR A 86 9.04 -16.67 3.34
CA TYR A 86 7.76 -16.89 4.00
C TYR A 86 6.77 -15.76 3.69
N VAL A 87 7.23 -14.51 3.74
CA VAL A 87 6.40 -13.33 3.41
C VAL A 87 6.01 -13.34 1.94
N ALA A 88 6.94 -13.64 1.02
CA ALA A 88 6.65 -13.75 -0.40
C ALA A 88 5.61 -14.84 -0.73
N LEU A 89 5.75 -16.03 -0.12
CA LEU A 89 4.75 -17.10 -0.27
C LEU A 89 3.37 -16.66 0.24
N THR A 90 3.33 -15.95 1.37
CA THR A 90 2.09 -15.43 1.94
C THR A 90 1.44 -14.41 1.00
N PHE A 91 2.21 -13.55 0.32
CA PHE A 91 1.67 -12.61 -0.68
C PHE A 91 1.05 -13.32 -1.88
N LEU A 92 1.71 -14.33 -2.44
CA LEU A 92 1.14 -15.09 -3.57
C LEU A 92 -0.13 -15.84 -3.18
N ARG A 93 -0.15 -16.46 -2.01
CA ARG A 93 -1.35 -17.11 -1.46
C ARG A 93 -2.47 -16.10 -1.19
N ASN A 94 -2.14 -14.90 -0.72
CA ASN A 94 -3.10 -13.82 -0.55
C ASN A 94 -3.69 -13.36 -1.89
N ALA A 95 -2.87 -13.22 -2.92
CA ALA A 95 -3.32 -12.88 -4.27
C ALA A 95 -4.27 -13.95 -4.82
N GLU A 96 -3.99 -15.25 -4.58
CA GLU A 96 -4.89 -16.35 -4.94
C GLU A 96 -6.26 -16.25 -4.23
N VAL A 97 -6.26 -15.95 -2.93
CA VAL A 97 -7.50 -15.77 -2.16
C VAL A 97 -8.29 -14.59 -2.70
N ALA A 98 -7.62 -13.45 -2.93
CA ALA A 98 -8.25 -12.23 -3.41
C ALA A 98 -8.80 -12.38 -4.84
N ALA A 99 -8.11 -13.11 -5.72
CA ALA A 99 -8.55 -13.35 -7.10
C ALA A 99 -9.93 -14.02 -7.23
N LYS A 100 -10.43 -14.62 -6.13
CA LYS A 100 -11.81 -15.14 -6.06
C LYS A 100 -12.88 -14.05 -5.98
N GLY A 101 -12.49 -12.77 -5.89
CA GLY A 101 -13.38 -11.60 -5.95
C GLY A 101 -14.30 -11.41 -4.74
N LYS A 102 -13.94 -11.97 -3.56
CA LYS A 102 -14.74 -11.83 -2.33
C LYS A 102 -14.05 -10.99 -1.25
N LEU A 103 -12.79 -11.27 -1.00
CA LEU A 103 -11.95 -10.58 -0.03
C LEU A 103 -10.94 -9.71 -0.78
N PRO A 104 -10.94 -8.38 -0.62
CA PRO A 104 -9.94 -7.54 -1.26
C PRO A 104 -8.53 -7.87 -0.76
N LEU A 105 -7.53 -7.64 -1.60
CA LEU A 105 -6.11 -7.92 -1.34
C LEU A 105 -5.64 -7.40 0.02
N CYS A 106 -6.05 -6.17 0.36
CA CYS A 106 -5.65 -5.47 1.58
C CYS A 106 -6.88 -4.91 2.29
N GLN A 107 -6.85 -4.82 3.62
CA GLN A 107 -7.91 -4.17 4.40
C GLN A 107 -8.00 -2.65 4.13
N ASP A 108 -6.87 -2.02 3.84
CA ASP A 108 -6.84 -0.63 3.40
C ASP A 108 -7.07 -0.59 1.89
N THR A 109 -8.33 -0.42 1.49
CA THR A 109 -8.71 -0.39 0.08
C THR A 109 -8.43 0.95 -0.60
N GLY A 110 -7.82 1.87 0.13
CA GLY A 110 -7.12 3.05 -0.37
C GLY A 110 -8.02 4.22 -0.76
N THR A 111 -7.35 5.31 -1.11
CA THR A 111 -7.94 6.45 -1.82
C THR A 111 -7.95 6.13 -3.31
N ALA A 112 -9.08 6.34 -3.97
CA ALA A 112 -9.19 6.22 -5.42
C ALA A 112 -8.52 7.43 -6.09
N ILE A 113 -7.58 7.18 -6.99
CA ILE A 113 -6.84 8.18 -7.74
C ILE A 113 -6.95 7.84 -9.22
N VAL A 114 -7.31 8.83 -10.03
CA VAL A 114 -7.45 8.71 -11.48
C VAL A 114 -6.56 9.76 -12.14
N HIS A 115 -5.62 9.30 -12.95
CA HIS A 115 -4.88 10.15 -13.87
C HIS A 115 -5.37 9.85 -15.28
N GLY A 116 -6.00 10.85 -15.93
CA GLY A 116 -6.60 10.73 -17.26
C GLY A 116 -5.84 11.57 -18.30
N GLU A 117 -5.61 11.01 -19.48
CA GLU A 117 -5.12 11.70 -20.66
C GLU A 117 -6.22 11.76 -21.72
N LYS A 118 -6.92 12.88 -21.80
CA LYS A 118 -8.04 13.10 -22.72
C LYS A 118 -7.55 13.62 -24.06
N GLY A 119 -7.68 12.83 -25.11
CA GLY A 119 -7.40 13.28 -26.47
C GLY A 119 -8.26 14.48 -26.84
N GLN A 120 -7.71 15.48 -27.55
CA GLN A 120 -8.45 16.67 -27.97
C GLN A 120 -9.64 16.38 -28.91
N GLN A 121 -9.69 15.19 -29.50
CA GLN A 121 -10.77 14.70 -30.34
C GLN A 121 -11.75 13.78 -29.56
N VAL A 122 -11.64 13.73 -28.25
CA VAL A 122 -12.60 13.05 -27.36
C VAL A 122 -13.63 14.05 -26.85
N TRP A 123 -14.88 13.85 -27.18
CA TRP A 123 -15.99 14.67 -26.72
C TRP A 123 -16.89 13.87 -25.77
N THR A 124 -17.05 14.39 -24.56
CA THR A 124 -17.94 13.83 -23.55
C THR A 124 -19.26 14.61 -23.49
N GLY A 125 -19.19 15.93 -23.43
CA GLY A 125 -20.37 16.80 -23.40
C GLY A 125 -21.13 16.77 -22.07
N PHE A 126 -20.48 16.26 -21.01
CA PHE A 126 -20.96 16.19 -19.62
C PHE A 126 -19.77 16.36 -18.66
N GLU A 127 -20.00 16.33 -17.35
CA GLU A 127 -18.96 16.40 -16.34
C GLU A 127 -18.25 15.04 -16.18
N ASP A 128 -17.02 14.94 -16.67
CA ASP A 128 -16.22 13.69 -16.63
C ASP A 128 -15.96 13.24 -15.19
N GLU A 129 -15.68 14.18 -14.30
CA GLU A 129 -15.40 13.92 -12.89
C GLU A 129 -16.60 13.32 -12.16
N GLU A 130 -17.82 13.76 -12.46
CA GLU A 130 -19.05 13.21 -11.92
C GLU A 130 -19.23 11.75 -12.33
N ALA A 131 -19.05 11.43 -13.62
CA ALA A 131 -19.20 10.08 -14.14
C ALA A 131 -18.15 9.12 -13.57
N ILE A 132 -16.90 9.57 -13.42
CA ILE A 132 -15.81 8.81 -12.79
C ILE A 132 -16.11 8.60 -11.30
N SER A 133 -16.53 9.64 -10.58
CA SER A 133 -16.89 9.57 -9.16
C SER A 133 -18.03 8.58 -8.92
N LEU A 134 -19.03 8.52 -9.81
CA LEU A 134 -20.11 7.54 -9.73
C LEU A 134 -19.57 6.09 -9.86
N GLY A 135 -18.56 5.87 -10.72
CA GLY A 135 -17.89 4.57 -10.82
C GLY A 135 -17.18 4.18 -9.53
N VAL A 136 -16.44 5.11 -8.91
CA VAL A 136 -15.80 4.91 -7.60
C VAL A 136 -16.85 4.62 -6.53
N PHE A 137 -17.91 5.42 -6.45
CA PHE A 137 -19.01 5.22 -5.51
C PHE A 137 -19.59 3.80 -5.60
N LYS A 138 -19.93 3.35 -6.81
CA LYS A 138 -20.47 2.01 -7.05
C LYS A 138 -19.50 0.94 -6.55
N THR A 139 -18.23 1.01 -6.92
CA THR A 139 -17.24 0.02 -6.49
C THR A 139 -17.16 -0.09 -4.97
N TYR A 140 -17.01 1.03 -4.28
CA TYR A 140 -16.82 1.01 -2.83
C TYR A 140 -18.10 0.68 -2.05
N THR A 141 -19.28 0.91 -2.61
CA THR A 141 -20.55 0.58 -1.94
C THR A 141 -21.05 -0.83 -2.25
N GLU A 142 -20.80 -1.35 -3.43
CA GLU A 142 -21.28 -2.65 -3.89
C GLU A 142 -20.34 -3.79 -3.52
N GLU A 143 -19.01 -3.54 -3.53
CA GLU A 143 -17.99 -4.53 -3.17
C GLU A 143 -17.68 -4.51 -1.65
N ASN A 144 -16.97 -5.54 -1.17
CA ASN A 144 -16.58 -5.65 0.24
C ASN A 144 -15.37 -4.79 0.60
N LEU A 145 -15.37 -3.53 0.17
CA LEU A 145 -14.29 -2.58 0.39
C LEU A 145 -14.52 -1.72 1.64
N ARG A 146 -13.44 -1.20 2.20
CA ARG A 146 -13.46 -0.30 3.36
C ARG A 146 -13.53 1.15 2.93
N TYR A 147 -14.35 1.95 3.59
CA TYR A 147 -14.36 3.39 3.41
C TYR A 147 -13.23 4.04 4.21
N SER A 148 -12.33 4.73 3.55
CA SER A 148 -11.13 5.33 4.17
C SER A 148 -11.08 6.85 4.06
N GLN A 149 -12.06 7.49 3.37
CA GLN A 149 -12.11 8.94 3.22
C GLN A 149 -12.89 9.59 4.34
N ASN A 150 -12.28 10.64 4.92
CA ASN A 150 -12.91 11.50 5.91
C ASN A 150 -13.20 12.87 5.31
N ALA A 151 -14.39 13.40 5.57
CA ALA A 151 -14.78 14.76 5.21
C ALA A 151 -14.52 15.68 6.40
N PRO A 152 -13.80 16.80 6.23
CA PRO A 152 -13.70 17.82 7.26
C PRO A 152 -15.03 18.58 7.38
N LEU A 153 -15.57 18.64 8.59
CA LEU A 153 -16.75 19.45 8.89
C LEU A 153 -16.33 20.88 9.26
N ASP A 154 -15.19 21.00 9.90
CA ASP A 154 -14.48 22.23 10.21
C ASP A 154 -12.98 21.90 10.37
N MET A 155 -12.16 22.82 10.92
CA MET A 155 -10.72 22.61 11.08
C MET A 155 -10.37 21.43 11.98
N TYR A 156 -11.22 21.05 12.90
CA TYR A 156 -10.93 20.09 13.97
C TYR A 156 -11.82 18.84 13.95
N ASN A 157 -12.94 18.87 13.23
CA ASN A 157 -13.92 17.80 13.20
C ASN A 157 -14.01 17.14 11.83
N GLU A 158 -14.00 15.82 11.82
CA GLU A 158 -14.11 15.01 10.60
C GLU A 158 -15.19 13.94 10.76
N VAL A 159 -15.76 13.51 9.63
CA VAL A 159 -16.65 12.35 9.54
C VAL A 159 -16.24 11.47 8.37
N ASN A 160 -16.37 10.15 8.54
CA ASN A 160 -16.18 9.23 7.41
C ASN A 160 -17.27 9.42 6.37
N THR A 161 -16.90 9.53 5.10
CA THR A 161 -17.84 9.81 4.00
C THR A 161 -18.77 8.64 3.66
N LYS A 162 -18.47 7.44 4.13
CA LYS A 162 -19.23 6.19 3.93
C LYS A 162 -19.45 5.80 2.46
N CYS A 163 -18.63 6.32 1.57
CA CYS A 163 -18.66 6.01 0.12
C CYS A 163 -17.28 6.08 -0.53
N ASN A 164 -16.25 6.42 0.24
CA ASN A 164 -14.86 6.63 -0.21
C ASN A 164 -14.65 7.77 -1.22
N LEU A 165 -15.60 8.69 -1.33
CA LEU A 165 -15.44 9.95 -2.05
C LEU A 165 -15.02 11.09 -1.07
N PRO A 166 -14.40 12.16 -1.59
CA PRO A 166 -14.02 12.39 -2.98
C PRO A 166 -12.84 11.52 -3.41
N ALA A 167 -12.78 11.19 -4.70
CA ALA A 167 -11.60 10.66 -5.36
C ALA A 167 -10.66 11.80 -5.78
N GLN A 168 -9.38 11.51 -5.98
CA GLN A 168 -8.49 12.43 -6.69
C GLN A 168 -8.61 12.14 -8.18
N ILE A 169 -9.02 13.14 -8.99
CA ILE A 169 -9.20 12.99 -10.43
C ILE A 169 -8.46 14.14 -11.11
N ASP A 170 -7.43 13.78 -11.86
CA ASP A 170 -6.60 14.71 -12.63
C ASP A 170 -6.69 14.32 -14.11
N ILE A 171 -7.19 15.20 -14.97
CA ILE A 171 -7.35 14.98 -16.41
C ILE A 171 -6.50 15.99 -17.17
N GLU A 172 -5.54 15.47 -17.96
CA GLU A 172 -4.68 16.28 -18.82
C GLU A 172 -5.13 16.15 -20.29
N ALA A 173 -5.06 17.24 -21.04
CA ALA A 173 -5.33 17.24 -22.48
C ALA A 173 -4.12 16.66 -23.25
N THR A 174 -4.39 15.79 -24.23
CA THR A 174 -3.37 15.22 -25.11
C THR A 174 -3.86 15.24 -26.56
N GLN A 175 -3.01 14.81 -27.50
CA GLN A 175 -3.39 14.71 -28.92
C GLN A 175 -4.17 13.40 -29.16
N GLY A 176 -5.03 13.42 -30.21
CA GLY A 176 -5.70 12.22 -30.70
C GLY A 176 -7.13 12.06 -30.21
N ASP A 177 -7.69 10.89 -30.47
CA ASP A 177 -9.08 10.51 -30.25
C ASP A 177 -9.20 9.30 -29.30
N GLU A 178 -8.24 9.11 -28.41
CA GLU A 178 -8.26 8.10 -27.36
C GLU A 178 -8.29 8.78 -25.99
N TYR A 179 -9.01 8.19 -25.03
CA TYR A 179 -9.03 8.60 -23.63
C TYR A 179 -8.37 7.53 -22.79
N ARG A 180 -7.18 7.82 -22.26
CA ARG A 180 -6.35 6.87 -21.51
C ARG A 180 -6.37 7.20 -20.04
N PHE A 181 -6.25 6.18 -19.18
CA PHE A 181 -6.31 6.31 -17.75
C PHE A 181 -5.29 5.42 -17.06
N LEU A 182 -4.73 5.94 -15.97
CA LEU A 182 -4.12 5.16 -14.91
C LEU A 182 -4.96 5.35 -13.66
N MET A 183 -5.41 4.25 -13.07
CA MET A 183 -6.18 4.23 -11.84
C MET A 183 -5.38 3.57 -10.73
N VAL A 184 -5.34 4.20 -9.56
CA VAL A 184 -4.53 3.76 -8.42
C VAL A 184 -5.40 3.74 -7.17
N THR A 185 -5.33 2.66 -6.39
CA THR A 185 -5.84 2.66 -5.02
C THR A 185 -4.69 2.78 -4.04
N LYS A 186 -4.52 3.98 -3.45
CA LYS A 186 -3.39 4.30 -2.59
C LYS A 186 -3.76 4.16 -1.12
N GLY A 187 -3.25 3.13 -0.46
CA GLY A 187 -3.43 2.94 0.98
C GLY A 187 -2.69 4.00 1.82
N GLY A 188 -3.20 4.31 3.01
CA GLY A 188 -2.62 5.32 3.89
C GLY A 188 -1.17 5.05 4.26
N GLY A 189 -0.77 3.78 4.43
CA GLY A 189 0.61 3.40 4.72
C GLY A 189 1.60 3.88 3.66
N SER A 190 1.31 3.61 2.38
CA SER A 190 2.16 4.06 1.27
C SER A 190 2.00 5.56 0.99
N ALA A 191 0.81 6.14 1.15
CA ALA A 191 0.60 7.58 1.01
C ALA A 191 1.48 8.37 2.00
N ASN A 192 1.61 7.90 3.23
CA ASN A 192 2.47 8.50 4.26
C ASN A 192 3.97 8.37 3.99
N LYS A 193 4.38 7.68 2.93
CA LYS A 193 5.77 7.56 2.49
C LYS A 193 6.03 8.36 1.21
N SER A 194 5.34 9.49 1.04
CA SER A 194 5.58 10.47 0.00
C SER A 194 6.28 11.69 0.60
N TYR A 195 7.47 12.00 0.11
CA TYR A 195 8.32 13.06 0.62
C TYR A 195 8.83 13.96 -0.50
N LEU A 196 9.01 15.22 -0.18
CA LEU A 196 9.68 16.20 -1.03
C LEU A 196 10.79 16.89 -0.24
N TYR A 197 12.02 16.80 -0.74
CA TYR A 197 13.18 17.46 -0.17
C TYR A 197 13.63 18.56 -1.11
N GLN A 198 13.77 19.79 -0.61
CA GLN A 198 14.39 20.88 -1.37
C GLN A 198 15.88 20.85 -1.11
N GLU A 199 16.64 20.50 -2.16
CA GLU A 199 18.09 20.36 -2.10
C GLU A 199 18.78 21.40 -2.97
N THR A 200 20.10 21.41 -2.96
CA THR A 200 20.90 22.33 -3.74
C THR A 200 21.56 21.64 -4.93
N LYS A 201 22.02 22.43 -5.90
CA LYS A 201 22.79 21.94 -7.05
C LYS A 201 23.98 21.06 -6.63
N ALA A 202 24.68 21.41 -5.54
CA ALA A 202 25.82 20.66 -5.03
C ALA A 202 25.46 19.21 -4.64
N ARG A 203 24.24 18.97 -4.19
CA ARG A 203 23.75 17.64 -3.85
C ARG A 203 23.72 16.70 -5.05
N ILE A 204 23.18 17.16 -6.18
CA ILE A 204 22.90 16.32 -7.35
C ILE A 204 24.10 16.19 -8.31
N GLN A 205 25.08 17.09 -8.26
CA GLN A 205 26.23 17.08 -9.18
C GLN A 205 27.37 16.16 -8.75
N ASN A 206 27.27 15.59 -7.55
CA ASN A 206 28.30 14.71 -7.02
C ASN A 206 27.68 13.38 -6.55
N PRO A 207 28.00 12.26 -7.22
CA PRO A 207 27.53 10.93 -6.78
C PRO A 207 27.87 10.63 -5.32
N GLY A 208 29.02 11.10 -4.82
CA GLY A 208 29.44 10.93 -3.43
C GLY A 208 28.59 11.66 -2.40
N THR A 209 27.74 12.60 -2.81
CA THR A 209 26.76 13.27 -1.93
C THR A 209 25.32 12.84 -2.22
N LEU A 210 24.99 12.54 -3.48
CA LEU A 210 23.64 12.14 -3.88
C LEU A 210 23.30 10.73 -3.40
N ILE A 211 24.14 9.75 -3.71
CA ILE A 211 23.84 8.34 -3.39
C ILE A 211 23.67 8.12 -1.88
N PRO A 212 24.57 8.59 -0.98
CA PRO A 212 24.34 8.45 0.46
C PRO A 212 23.05 9.12 0.95
N PHE A 213 22.69 10.28 0.38
CA PHE A 213 21.42 10.93 0.70
C PHE A 213 20.23 10.07 0.31
N LEU A 214 20.18 9.54 -0.92
CA LEU A 214 19.08 8.68 -1.38
C LEU A 214 18.98 7.40 -0.54
N VAL A 215 20.12 6.78 -0.19
CA VAL A 215 20.18 5.59 0.68
C VAL A 215 19.64 5.90 2.07
N GLU A 216 20.02 7.03 2.68
CA GLU A 216 19.48 7.48 3.97
C GLU A 216 17.96 7.61 3.91
N LYS A 217 17.42 8.21 2.83
CA LYS A 217 15.98 8.39 2.68
C LYS A 217 15.25 7.07 2.44
N MET A 218 15.84 6.11 1.72
CA MET A 218 15.31 4.75 1.60
C MET A 218 15.24 4.05 2.95
N LYS A 219 16.28 4.11 3.78
CA LYS A 219 16.27 3.54 5.14
C LYS A 219 15.11 4.09 5.98
N SER A 220 14.83 5.39 5.87
CA SER A 220 13.76 6.06 6.63
C SER A 220 12.34 5.60 6.24
N LEU A 221 12.16 4.90 5.14
CA LEU A 221 10.87 4.31 4.76
C LEU A 221 10.39 3.29 5.79
N GLY A 222 11.31 2.49 6.36
CA GLY A 222 10.96 1.44 7.31
C GLY A 222 10.00 0.41 6.71
N THR A 223 9.22 -0.27 7.56
CA THR A 223 8.31 -1.34 7.14
C THR A 223 6.83 -0.98 7.25
N ALA A 224 6.48 0.23 7.71
CA ALA A 224 5.09 0.64 7.96
C ALA A 224 4.20 0.65 6.71
N ALA A 225 4.79 0.84 5.52
CA ALA A 225 4.07 0.80 4.25
C ALA A 225 4.06 -0.58 3.57
N CYS A 226 4.51 -1.64 4.25
CA CYS A 226 4.49 -3.04 3.79
C CYS A 226 5.42 -3.29 2.58
N PRO A 227 6.75 -3.38 2.77
CA PRO A 227 7.66 -3.85 1.74
C PRO A 227 7.39 -5.33 1.36
N PRO A 228 7.93 -5.84 0.24
CA PRO A 228 8.82 -5.16 -0.72
C PRO A 228 8.17 -4.02 -1.47
N TYR A 229 8.92 -2.94 -1.68
CA TYR A 229 8.45 -1.71 -2.32
C TYR A 229 8.79 -1.66 -3.81
N HIS A 230 7.96 -0.96 -4.58
CA HIS A 230 8.39 -0.26 -5.78
C HIS A 230 8.73 1.17 -5.38
N ILE A 231 10.03 1.49 -5.30
CA ILE A 231 10.52 2.80 -4.85
C ILE A 231 10.64 3.73 -6.05
N ALA A 232 10.22 4.98 -5.90
CA ALA A 232 10.41 6.00 -6.92
C ALA A 232 11.10 7.22 -6.35
N PHE A 233 12.20 7.62 -6.97
CA PHE A 233 12.83 8.92 -6.80
C PHE A 233 12.59 9.78 -8.04
N VAL A 234 12.31 11.05 -7.82
CA VAL A 234 12.27 12.06 -8.90
C VAL A 234 13.16 13.21 -8.53
N ILE A 235 14.16 13.47 -9.36
CA ILE A 235 15.16 14.52 -9.14
C ILE A 235 14.90 15.65 -10.12
N GLY A 236 14.55 16.84 -9.62
CA GLY A 236 14.13 17.98 -10.39
C GLY A 236 12.61 18.09 -10.49
N GLY A 237 12.16 18.96 -11.35
CA GLY A 237 10.75 19.30 -11.58
C GLY A 237 10.60 20.79 -11.81
N THR A 238 9.68 21.17 -12.69
CA THR A 238 9.31 22.55 -12.96
C THR A 238 8.53 23.18 -11.80
N SER A 239 7.93 22.34 -10.95
CA SER A 239 7.29 22.70 -9.68
C SER A 239 7.35 21.53 -8.68
N ALA A 240 7.01 21.79 -7.43
CA ALA A 240 6.88 20.78 -6.38
C ALA A 240 5.77 19.76 -6.71
N GLU A 241 4.63 20.24 -7.22
CA GLU A 241 3.49 19.41 -7.62
C GLU A 241 3.88 18.48 -8.77
N LYS A 242 4.59 18.99 -9.78
CA LYS A 242 5.03 18.16 -10.92
C LYS A 242 6.02 17.09 -10.49
N ASN A 243 6.92 17.40 -9.54
CA ASN A 243 7.81 16.41 -8.94
C ASN A 243 7.01 15.31 -8.24
N LEU A 244 6.10 15.64 -7.31
CA LEU A 244 5.33 14.66 -6.53
C LEU A 244 4.35 13.86 -7.39
N LEU A 245 3.72 14.46 -8.41
CA LEU A 245 2.91 13.73 -9.38
C LEU A 245 3.77 12.71 -10.12
N THR A 246 4.96 13.10 -10.57
CA THR A 246 5.90 12.20 -11.25
C THR A 246 6.34 11.05 -10.33
N VAL A 247 6.59 11.29 -9.05
CA VAL A 247 6.87 10.24 -8.05
C VAL A 247 5.74 9.22 -7.99
N LYS A 248 4.49 9.70 -7.91
CA LYS A 248 3.31 8.83 -7.85
C LYS A 248 3.23 7.92 -9.08
N LEU A 249 3.32 8.50 -10.27
CA LEU A 249 3.24 7.77 -11.53
C LEU A 249 4.46 6.84 -11.75
N ALA A 250 5.66 7.27 -11.38
CA ALA A 250 6.86 6.43 -11.47
C ALA A 250 6.77 5.19 -10.56
N SER A 251 6.18 5.32 -9.35
CA SER A 251 5.98 4.21 -8.42
C SER A 251 5.00 3.14 -8.94
N THR A 252 4.27 3.41 -10.00
CA THR A 252 3.34 2.49 -10.68
C THR A 252 3.87 1.96 -12.00
N HIS A 253 5.14 2.22 -12.32
CA HIS A 253 5.78 1.87 -13.60
C HIS A 253 5.23 2.63 -14.83
N TYR A 254 4.42 3.66 -14.61
CA TYR A 254 3.81 4.43 -15.72
C TYR A 254 4.84 5.06 -16.66
N TYR A 255 6.02 5.40 -16.12
CA TYR A 255 7.11 6.03 -16.87
C TYR A 255 8.22 5.06 -17.30
N ASP A 256 7.98 3.76 -17.31
CA ASP A 256 9.01 2.77 -17.65
C ASP A 256 9.52 2.86 -19.09
N SER A 257 8.71 3.42 -19.99
CA SER A 257 9.08 3.64 -21.40
C SER A 257 9.76 4.99 -21.70
N LEU A 258 10.09 5.79 -20.67
CA LEU A 258 10.86 7.02 -20.87
C LEU A 258 12.27 6.72 -21.45
N PRO A 259 12.85 7.68 -22.20
CA PRO A 259 14.25 7.59 -22.60
C PRO A 259 15.19 7.38 -21.40
N THR A 260 16.35 6.78 -21.64
CA THR A 260 17.38 6.55 -20.60
C THR A 260 18.46 7.62 -20.56
N SER A 261 18.30 8.69 -21.34
CA SER A 261 19.20 9.85 -21.35
C SER A 261 18.43 11.15 -21.58
N GLY A 262 18.92 12.24 -21.02
CA GLY A 262 18.42 13.58 -21.28
C GLY A 262 18.97 14.18 -22.57
N ASP A 263 18.41 15.33 -22.97
CA ASP A 263 18.90 16.18 -24.03
C ASP A 263 18.64 17.68 -23.74
N GLU A 264 18.99 18.54 -24.68
CA GLU A 264 18.87 20.00 -24.53
C GLU A 264 17.42 20.49 -24.57
N THR A 265 16.46 19.67 -24.99
CA THR A 265 15.03 20.04 -25.02
C THR A 265 14.37 20.02 -23.64
N GLY A 266 15.05 19.45 -22.64
CA GLY A 266 14.52 19.31 -21.29
C GLY A 266 13.59 18.10 -21.11
N ARG A 267 13.75 17.06 -21.94
CA ARG A 267 12.98 15.84 -21.77
C ARG A 267 13.32 15.12 -20.46
N ALA A 268 12.31 14.52 -19.87
CA ALA A 268 12.46 13.60 -18.75
C ALA A 268 13.17 12.31 -19.19
N PHE A 269 13.95 11.70 -18.29
CA PHE A 269 14.58 10.41 -18.56
C PHE A 269 14.70 9.56 -17.29
N ARG A 270 14.86 8.26 -17.46
CA ARG A 270 15.19 7.30 -16.42
C ARG A 270 16.69 7.12 -16.33
N ASP A 271 17.23 7.20 -15.12
CA ASP A 271 18.62 6.87 -14.84
C ASP A 271 18.73 5.40 -14.41
N VAL A 272 18.76 4.49 -15.39
CA VAL A 272 18.75 3.04 -15.14
C VAL A 272 20.00 2.54 -14.42
N GLU A 273 21.14 3.23 -14.55
CA GLU A 273 22.35 2.87 -13.81
C GLU A 273 22.20 3.20 -12.34
N LEU A 274 21.65 4.37 -12.02
CA LEU A 274 21.36 4.76 -10.64
C LEU A 274 20.23 3.91 -10.04
N GLU A 275 19.21 3.53 -10.82
CA GLU A 275 18.16 2.57 -10.40
C GLU A 275 18.78 1.25 -9.93
N ALA A 276 19.65 0.63 -10.73
CA ALA A 276 20.34 -0.62 -10.39
C ALA A 276 21.21 -0.46 -9.15
N ARG A 277 21.96 0.64 -9.07
CA ARG A 277 22.81 0.93 -7.90
C ARG A 277 22.00 1.07 -6.61
N LEU A 278 20.89 1.80 -6.64
CA LEU A 278 20.04 1.99 -5.46
C LEU A 278 19.35 0.69 -5.05
N LEU A 279 18.97 -0.17 -6.00
CA LEU A 279 18.42 -1.49 -5.68
C LEU A 279 19.44 -2.35 -4.92
N GLU A 280 20.71 -2.36 -5.34
CA GLU A 280 21.79 -3.03 -4.59
C GLU A 280 21.94 -2.48 -3.17
N GLU A 281 21.82 -1.16 -3.01
CA GLU A 281 21.88 -0.55 -1.67
C GLU A 281 20.70 -0.96 -0.79
N THR A 282 19.48 -1.18 -1.35
CA THR A 282 18.34 -1.69 -0.55
C THR A 282 18.62 -3.07 0.03
N HIS A 283 19.34 -3.94 -0.69
CA HIS A 283 19.70 -5.28 -0.21
C HIS A 283 20.60 -5.24 1.04
N LYS A 284 21.38 -4.19 1.20
CA LYS A 284 22.30 -4.01 2.34
C LYS A 284 21.63 -3.42 3.58
N ILE A 285 20.42 -2.88 3.44
CA ILE A 285 19.69 -2.28 4.57
C ILE A 285 19.27 -3.33 5.60
N GLY A 286 19.01 -4.58 5.18
CA GLY A 286 18.68 -5.69 6.08
C GLY A 286 17.22 -5.76 6.51
N LEU A 287 16.36 -4.81 6.15
CA LEU A 287 14.92 -4.81 6.49
C LEU A 287 14.17 -5.99 5.87
N GLY A 288 14.59 -6.42 4.68
CA GLY A 288 13.95 -7.49 3.93
C GLY A 288 12.47 -7.21 3.62
N ALA A 289 11.75 -8.27 3.34
CA ALA A 289 10.29 -8.23 3.20
C ALA A 289 9.61 -8.16 4.57
N GLN A 290 9.88 -7.12 5.35
CA GLN A 290 9.36 -6.72 6.67
C GLN A 290 10.07 -7.30 7.91
N PHE A 291 10.67 -8.49 7.86
CA PHE A 291 11.19 -9.18 9.05
C PHE A 291 12.62 -9.69 8.89
N GLY A 292 13.44 -8.94 8.19
CA GLY A 292 14.86 -9.24 7.95
C GLY A 292 15.11 -9.98 6.66
N GLY A 293 16.18 -9.57 5.97
CA GLY A 293 16.59 -10.11 4.69
C GLY A 293 17.00 -9.00 3.71
N LYS A 294 17.02 -9.30 2.42
CA LYS A 294 17.47 -8.37 1.39
C LYS A 294 16.32 -7.70 0.60
N TYR A 295 15.11 -8.25 0.63
CA TYR A 295 14.02 -7.83 -0.24
C TYR A 295 13.17 -6.69 0.32
N MET A 296 13.82 -5.56 0.67
CA MET A 296 13.11 -4.33 1.03
C MET A 296 12.37 -3.72 -0.18
N ALA A 297 12.90 -3.92 -1.39
CA ALA A 297 12.31 -3.42 -2.62
C ALA A 297 12.35 -4.49 -3.72
N HIS A 298 11.34 -4.45 -4.59
CA HIS A 298 11.34 -5.19 -5.87
C HIS A 298 12.18 -4.47 -6.90
N ASP A 299 12.05 -3.16 -6.95
CA ASP A 299 12.77 -2.28 -7.87
C ASP A 299 12.81 -0.83 -7.36
N VAL A 300 13.65 -0.04 -8.01
CA VAL A 300 13.79 1.40 -7.79
C VAL A 300 13.65 2.07 -9.14
N ARG A 301 12.88 3.16 -9.21
CA ARG A 301 12.81 4.07 -10.36
C ARG A 301 13.46 5.39 -10.01
N VAL A 302 14.27 5.91 -10.92
CA VAL A 302 14.88 7.23 -10.80
C VAL A 302 14.58 8.05 -12.05
N ILE A 303 13.69 9.03 -11.90
CA ILE A 303 13.32 9.94 -12.99
C ILE A 303 14.05 11.26 -12.81
N ARG A 304 14.69 11.75 -13.87
CA ARG A 304 15.33 13.06 -13.91
C ARG A 304 14.48 14.02 -14.72
N LEU A 305 14.11 15.14 -14.10
CA LEU A 305 13.31 16.20 -14.71
C LEU A 305 14.14 17.48 -14.89
N PRO A 306 13.79 18.33 -15.87
CA PRO A 306 14.28 19.70 -15.91
C PRO A 306 13.82 20.46 -14.66
N ARG A 307 14.57 21.47 -14.25
CA ARG A 307 14.29 22.24 -13.04
C ARG A 307 14.64 23.71 -13.21
N HIS A 308 14.05 24.57 -12.38
CA HIS A 308 14.55 25.92 -12.20
C HIS A 308 15.98 25.89 -11.64
N GLY A 309 16.88 26.74 -12.13
CA GLY A 309 18.29 26.75 -11.74
C GLY A 309 18.55 26.91 -10.23
N ALA A 310 17.67 27.65 -9.53
CA ALA A 310 17.73 27.90 -8.10
C ALA A 310 16.92 26.89 -7.23
N SER A 311 16.21 25.93 -7.85
CA SER A 311 15.40 24.93 -7.15
C SER A 311 15.86 23.53 -7.52
N CYS A 312 15.94 22.64 -6.54
CA CYS A 312 16.29 21.24 -6.75
C CYS A 312 15.42 20.33 -5.87
N PRO A 313 14.15 20.14 -6.23
CA PRO A 313 13.30 19.20 -5.51
C PRO A 313 13.76 17.76 -5.78
N ILE A 314 13.80 16.96 -4.71
CA ILE A 314 13.98 15.51 -4.78
C ILE A 314 12.76 14.88 -4.13
N GLY A 315 11.96 14.19 -4.90
CA GLY A 315 10.79 13.46 -4.44
C GLY A 315 11.11 12.00 -4.18
N LEU A 316 10.46 11.43 -3.17
CA LEU A 316 10.51 10.01 -2.84
C LEU A 316 9.09 9.52 -2.58
N GLY A 317 8.73 8.38 -3.14
CA GLY A 317 7.49 7.69 -2.86
C GLY A 317 7.59 6.20 -3.12
N VAL A 318 6.56 5.47 -2.71
CA VAL A 318 6.52 4.02 -2.86
C VAL A 318 5.14 3.54 -3.33
N SER A 319 5.13 2.43 -4.07
CA SER A 319 4.02 1.48 -4.08
C SER A 319 4.39 0.30 -3.18
N CYS A 320 3.44 -0.22 -2.43
CA CYS A 320 3.70 -1.28 -1.44
C CYS A 320 3.48 -2.68 -2.04
N SER A 321 3.64 -3.71 -1.22
CA SER A 321 3.41 -5.12 -1.60
C SER A 321 2.01 -5.41 -2.15
N ALA A 322 1.03 -4.52 -1.92
CA ALA A 322 -0.26 -4.50 -2.61
C ALA A 322 -0.22 -3.41 -3.70
N ASP A 323 0.52 -3.67 -4.78
CA ASP A 323 0.74 -2.74 -5.89
C ASP A 323 -0.52 -2.59 -6.76
N ARG A 324 -1.48 -1.81 -6.27
CA ARG A 324 -2.83 -1.68 -6.83
C ARG A 324 -2.93 -0.49 -7.76
N ASN A 325 -2.56 -0.71 -8.99
CA ASN A 325 -2.76 0.25 -10.07
C ASN A 325 -3.06 -0.49 -11.38
N ILE A 326 -3.86 0.13 -12.24
CA ILE A 326 -4.38 -0.48 -13.46
C ILE A 326 -4.56 0.58 -14.54
N LYS A 327 -4.24 0.23 -15.77
CA LYS A 327 -4.51 1.07 -16.94
C LYS A 327 -5.88 0.76 -17.53
N ALA A 328 -6.50 1.78 -18.10
CA ALA A 328 -7.72 1.65 -18.89
C ALA A 328 -7.69 2.63 -20.06
N LYS A 329 -8.50 2.37 -21.10
CA LYS A 329 -8.65 3.28 -22.23
C LYS A 329 -10.04 3.17 -22.85
N ILE A 330 -10.47 4.26 -23.47
CA ILE A 330 -11.68 4.32 -24.28
C ILE A 330 -11.28 4.82 -25.65
N ASN A 331 -11.67 4.08 -26.67
CA ASN A 331 -11.46 4.42 -28.08
C ASN A 331 -12.69 4.03 -28.93
N ALA A 332 -12.59 4.06 -30.23
CA ALA A 332 -13.70 3.73 -31.13
C ALA A 332 -14.20 2.28 -30.99
N ASP A 333 -13.38 1.37 -30.45
CA ASP A 333 -13.73 -0.03 -30.23
C ASP A 333 -14.46 -0.26 -28.90
N GLY A 334 -14.54 0.75 -28.03
CA GLY A 334 -15.14 0.67 -26.70
C GLY A 334 -14.14 0.84 -25.57
N ILE A 335 -14.34 0.11 -24.47
CA ILE A 335 -13.55 0.20 -23.24
C ILE A 335 -12.59 -0.97 -23.15
N GLY A 336 -11.30 -0.67 -23.03
CA GLY A 336 -10.24 -1.61 -22.73
C GLY A 336 -9.76 -1.45 -21.28
N ILE A 337 -9.66 -2.54 -20.54
CA ILE A 337 -9.09 -2.61 -19.19
C ILE A 337 -7.84 -3.46 -19.23
N GLU A 338 -6.76 -3.04 -18.56
CA GLU A 338 -5.53 -3.82 -18.41
C GLU A 338 -5.83 -5.22 -17.87
N LYS A 339 -5.24 -6.23 -18.49
CA LYS A 339 -5.40 -7.61 -18.06
C LYS A 339 -4.51 -7.88 -16.85
N MET A 340 -5.14 -8.10 -15.71
CA MET A 340 -4.47 -8.44 -14.46
C MET A 340 -4.29 -9.96 -14.31
N ASP A 341 -3.46 -10.38 -13.34
CA ASP A 341 -3.18 -11.80 -13.08
C ASP A 341 -4.32 -12.43 -12.26
N ASP A 342 -5.12 -13.27 -12.89
CA ASP A 342 -6.21 -14.02 -12.25
C ASP A 342 -5.79 -15.41 -11.74
N LYS A 343 -4.52 -15.81 -11.97
CA LYS A 343 -3.97 -17.12 -11.61
C LYS A 343 -2.61 -17.05 -10.89
N PRO A 344 -2.48 -16.25 -9.84
CA PRO A 344 -1.19 -16.06 -9.17
C PRO A 344 -0.65 -17.35 -8.55
N TYR A 345 -1.50 -18.35 -8.26
CA TYR A 345 -1.09 -19.65 -7.72
C TYR A 345 -0.15 -20.43 -8.66
N GLU A 346 -0.22 -20.19 -9.97
CA GLU A 346 0.67 -20.84 -10.96
C GLU A 346 2.14 -20.47 -10.74
N LEU A 347 2.41 -19.32 -10.13
CA LEU A 347 3.75 -18.83 -9.81
C LEU A 347 4.36 -19.48 -8.56
N ILE A 348 3.53 -20.09 -7.70
CA ILE A 348 4.00 -20.79 -6.50
C ILE A 348 4.68 -22.09 -6.91
N PRO A 349 5.96 -22.32 -6.54
CA PRO A 349 6.63 -23.58 -6.76
C PRO A 349 5.80 -24.77 -6.23
N GLU A 350 5.76 -25.88 -6.97
CA GLU A 350 4.86 -27.00 -6.67
C GLU A 350 5.08 -27.56 -5.26
N GLU A 351 6.34 -27.65 -4.84
CA GLU A 351 6.74 -28.10 -3.50
C GLU A 351 6.26 -27.19 -2.37
N LEU A 352 5.97 -25.91 -2.66
CA LEU A 352 5.50 -24.93 -1.69
C LEU A 352 3.97 -24.74 -1.69
N ARG A 353 3.25 -25.29 -2.67
CA ARG A 353 1.78 -25.12 -2.76
C ARG A 353 1.05 -25.63 -1.53
N ASN A 354 1.50 -26.76 -0.98
CA ASN A 354 0.93 -27.38 0.21
C ASN A 354 1.83 -27.24 1.45
N ALA A 355 2.87 -26.41 1.41
CA ALA A 355 3.74 -26.20 2.56
C ALA A 355 2.93 -25.57 3.71
N GLY A 356 3.03 -26.17 4.90
CA GLY A 356 2.45 -25.64 6.13
C GLY A 356 3.26 -24.45 6.69
N GLU A 357 2.97 -24.08 7.96
CA GLU A 357 3.61 -22.95 8.67
C GLU A 357 5.13 -23.15 8.92
N GLY A 358 5.70 -24.31 8.62
CA GLY A 358 7.12 -24.64 8.85
C GLY A 358 7.50 -24.59 10.33
N ASP A 359 8.72 -24.09 10.64
CA ASP A 359 9.31 -24.10 12.00
C ASP A 359 8.83 -22.93 12.89
N ALA A 360 7.59 -22.43 12.72
CA ALA A 360 7.05 -21.38 13.57
C ALA A 360 6.82 -21.88 15.01
N VAL A 361 7.20 -21.06 16.00
CA VAL A 361 6.94 -21.36 17.41
C VAL A 361 5.46 -21.19 17.70
N LYS A 362 4.81 -22.23 18.17
CA LYS A 362 3.37 -22.21 18.51
C LYS A 362 3.16 -21.58 19.87
N ILE A 363 2.32 -20.55 19.92
CA ILE A 363 1.96 -19.82 21.14
C ILE A 363 0.46 -19.91 21.35
N ASP A 364 0.05 -20.44 22.50
CA ASP A 364 -1.35 -20.45 22.95
C ASP A 364 -1.64 -19.18 23.78
N LEU A 365 -2.50 -18.33 23.24
CA LEU A 365 -2.89 -17.03 23.81
C LEU A 365 -4.05 -17.12 24.82
N ASP A 366 -4.70 -18.29 24.96
CA ASP A 366 -5.77 -18.50 25.95
C ASP A 366 -5.23 -18.83 27.34
N ARG A 367 -3.91 -18.86 27.50
CA ARG A 367 -3.22 -18.96 28.80
C ARG A 367 -3.17 -17.59 29.51
N PRO A 368 -2.96 -17.54 30.85
CA PRO A 368 -2.73 -16.27 31.54
C PRO A 368 -1.62 -15.45 30.87
N MET A 369 -1.85 -14.15 30.69
CA MET A 369 -0.93 -13.26 29.94
C MET A 369 0.50 -13.31 30.49
N SER A 370 0.67 -13.42 31.80
CA SER A 370 1.99 -13.57 32.42
C SER A 370 2.73 -14.85 32.00
N GLU A 371 2.03 -15.93 31.71
CA GLU A 371 2.63 -17.16 31.20
C GLU A 371 2.97 -17.05 29.72
N VAL A 372 2.12 -16.38 28.94
CA VAL A 372 2.39 -16.11 27.52
C VAL A 372 3.64 -15.24 27.37
N CYS A 373 3.77 -14.16 28.18
CA CYS A 373 4.97 -13.33 28.17
C CYS A 373 6.23 -14.13 28.59
N LYS A 374 6.16 -14.99 29.60
CA LYS A 374 7.28 -15.87 29.98
C LYS A 374 7.68 -16.83 28.87
N GLU A 375 6.72 -17.32 28.09
CA GLU A 375 7.01 -18.17 26.94
C GLU A 375 7.73 -17.39 25.85
N LEU A 376 7.21 -16.21 25.46
CA LEU A 376 7.81 -15.35 24.46
C LEU A 376 9.22 -14.89 24.84
N SER A 377 9.50 -14.67 26.12
CA SER A 377 10.82 -14.26 26.62
C SER A 377 11.95 -15.27 26.34
N LYS A 378 11.61 -16.51 25.97
CA LYS A 378 12.61 -17.54 25.61
C LYS A 378 13.18 -17.35 24.22
N TYR A 379 12.53 -16.57 23.37
CA TYR A 379 12.86 -16.45 21.96
C TYR A 379 13.41 -15.08 21.61
N PRO A 380 14.41 -14.98 20.72
CA PRO A 380 14.96 -13.69 20.29
C PRO A 380 14.02 -12.94 19.34
N VAL A 381 14.31 -11.66 19.11
CA VAL A 381 13.67 -10.88 18.04
C VAL A 381 13.87 -11.56 16.69
N SER A 382 12.97 -11.32 15.74
CA SER A 382 12.82 -11.96 14.43
C SER A 382 12.35 -13.43 14.48
N THR A 383 12.10 -14.01 15.65
CA THR A 383 11.50 -15.34 15.75
C THR A 383 10.09 -15.34 15.17
N ARG A 384 9.81 -16.28 14.27
CA ARG A 384 8.48 -16.48 13.69
C ARG A 384 7.59 -17.28 14.64
N LEU A 385 6.37 -16.79 14.81
CA LEU A 385 5.36 -17.35 15.70
C LEU A 385 4.13 -17.81 14.91
N SER A 386 3.46 -18.82 15.40
CA SER A 386 2.11 -19.23 15.02
C SER A 386 1.20 -19.09 16.25
N LEU A 387 0.32 -18.10 16.22
CA LEU A 387 -0.53 -17.76 17.35
C LEU A 387 -1.88 -18.47 17.26
N LYS A 388 -2.37 -19.00 18.38
CA LYS A 388 -3.71 -19.54 18.56
C LYS A 388 -4.36 -18.97 19.79
N GLY A 389 -5.65 -18.63 19.70
CA GLY A 389 -6.43 -18.14 20.84
C GLY A 389 -7.16 -16.84 20.56
N THR A 390 -7.41 -16.09 21.62
CA THR A 390 -8.19 -14.83 21.58
C THR A 390 -7.29 -13.61 21.46
N ILE A 391 -7.66 -12.67 20.60
CA ILE A 391 -6.99 -11.38 20.41
C ILE A 391 -8.04 -10.27 20.40
N ILE A 392 -7.77 -9.18 21.08
CA ILE A 392 -8.56 -7.94 21.01
C ILE A 392 -8.08 -7.11 19.84
N VAL A 393 -8.99 -6.56 19.06
CA VAL A 393 -8.70 -5.67 17.93
C VAL A 393 -9.14 -4.26 18.29
N GLY A 394 -8.24 -3.30 18.19
CA GLY A 394 -8.53 -1.90 18.47
C GLY A 394 -7.39 -1.01 17.95
N ARG A 395 -7.72 0.22 17.55
CA ARG A 395 -6.75 1.16 17.01
C ARG A 395 -7.03 2.59 17.50
N ASP A 396 -6.75 3.60 16.72
CA ASP A 396 -6.64 5.02 17.14
C ASP A 396 -7.77 5.50 18.05
N ILE A 397 -9.04 5.45 17.59
CA ILE A 397 -10.17 5.98 18.37
C ILE A 397 -10.43 5.13 19.62
N ALA A 398 -10.29 3.80 19.50
CA ALA A 398 -10.44 2.90 20.65
C ALA A 398 -9.42 3.22 21.74
N HIS A 399 -8.13 3.42 21.37
CA HIS A 399 -7.08 3.78 22.31
C HIS A 399 -7.37 5.14 22.99
N ALA A 400 -7.80 6.15 22.22
CA ALA A 400 -8.15 7.45 22.77
C ALA A 400 -9.32 7.36 23.78
N LYS A 401 -10.34 6.54 23.49
CA LYS A 401 -11.47 6.32 24.41
C LYS A 401 -11.05 5.61 25.71
N ILE A 402 -10.20 4.58 25.59
CA ILE A 402 -9.67 3.89 26.77
C ILE A 402 -8.81 4.82 27.61
N LYS A 403 -7.95 5.62 26.97
CA LYS A 403 -7.14 6.64 27.66
C LYS A 403 -8.03 7.64 28.41
N ALA A 404 -9.09 8.14 27.80
CA ALA A 404 -10.03 9.06 28.46
C ALA A 404 -10.71 8.42 29.69
N ARG A 405 -10.99 7.11 29.67
CA ARG A 405 -11.53 6.37 30.82
C ARG A 405 -10.50 6.27 31.95
N LEU A 406 -9.24 5.96 31.62
CA LEU A 406 -8.15 5.93 32.61
C LEU A 406 -7.96 7.31 33.25
N ASP A 407 -7.98 8.39 32.45
CA ASP A 407 -7.89 9.77 32.95
C ASP A 407 -9.05 10.15 33.87
N ALA A 408 -10.23 9.54 33.66
CA ALA A 408 -11.39 9.69 34.55
C ALA A 408 -11.33 8.80 35.81
N GLY A 409 -10.25 8.02 36.01
CA GLY A 409 -10.05 7.14 37.15
C GLY A 409 -10.74 5.78 37.05
N GLU A 410 -11.19 5.38 35.83
CA GLU A 410 -11.68 4.03 35.61
C GLU A 410 -10.51 3.03 35.53
N GLU A 411 -10.80 1.76 35.79
CA GLU A 411 -9.78 0.70 35.61
C GLU A 411 -9.59 0.34 34.12
N MET A 412 -8.39 -0.18 33.82
CA MET A 412 -8.09 -0.79 32.53
C MET A 412 -9.11 -1.91 32.23
N PRO A 413 -9.75 -1.93 31.05
CA PRO A 413 -10.69 -2.99 30.68
C PRO A 413 -10.07 -4.38 30.79
N GLN A 414 -10.81 -5.32 31.40
CA GLN A 414 -10.30 -6.67 31.69
C GLN A 414 -9.86 -7.41 30.44
N TYR A 415 -10.57 -7.24 29.32
CA TYR A 415 -10.21 -7.88 28.05
C TYR A 415 -8.82 -7.43 27.53
N LEU A 416 -8.33 -6.24 27.87
CA LEU A 416 -6.97 -5.80 27.53
C LEU A 416 -5.91 -6.33 28.50
N LYS A 417 -6.31 -6.72 29.72
CA LYS A 417 -5.42 -7.42 30.68
C LYS A 417 -5.26 -8.89 30.31
N ASP A 418 -6.34 -9.50 29.81
CA ASP A 418 -6.39 -10.95 29.55
C ASP A 418 -5.87 -11.36 28.17
N HIS A 419 -5.86 -10.45 27.20
CA HIS A 419 -5.57 -10.79 25.80
C HIS A 419 -4.61 -9.80 25.14
N PRO A 420 -3.82 -10.27 24.13
CA PRO A 420 -3.07 -9.38 23.24
C PRO A 420 -3.99 -8.39 22.53
N ILE A 421 -3.43 -7.25 22.12
CA ILE A 421 -4.13 -6.30 21.26
C ILE A 421 -3.54 -6.27 19.85
N TYR A 422 -4.40 -6.33 18.85
CA TYR A 422 -4.06 -6.21 17.42
C TYR A 422 -4.55 -4.88 16.86
N TYR A 423 -3.63 -4.07 16.41
CA TYR A 423 -3.94 -2.79 15.78
C TYR A 423 -4.40 -3.04 14.35
N ALA A 424 -5.69 -3.15 14.17
CA ALA A 424 -6.31 -3.46 12.89
C ALA A 424 -7.72 -2.85 12.79
N GLY A 425 -8.26 -2.86 11.57
CA GLY A 425 -9.64 -2.49 11.28
C GLY A 425 -10.08 -3.21 10.01
N PRO A 426 -11.11 -4.08 10.07
CA PRO A 426 -11.51 -4.92 8.96
C PRO A 426 -12.13 -4.12 7.81
N ALA A 427 -12.04 -4.66 6.59
CA ALA A 427 -12.92 -4.31 5.48
C ALA A 427 -14.33 -4.90 5.74
N LYS A 428 -15.30 -4.60 4.87
CA LYS A 428 -16.65 -5.19 4.99
C LYS A 428 -16.60 -6.71 4.96
N THR A 429 -17.42 -7.33 5.78
CA THR A 429 -17.51 -8.80 5.85
C THR A 429 -18.38 -9.34 4.72
N PRO A 430 -17.83 -10.19 3.83
CA PRO A 430 -18.63 -10.88 2.83
C PRO A 430 -19.63 -11.86 3.46
N ALA A 431 -20.75 -12.07 2.79
CA ALA A 431 -21.76 -13.04 3.25
C ALA A 431 -21.16 -14.44 3.43
N GLY A 432 -21.41 -15.06 4.58
CA GLY A 432 -20.96 -16.41 4.92
C GLY A 432 -19.49 -16.50 5.37
N MET A 433 -18.81 -15.37 5.53
CA MET A 433 -17.43 -15.35 6.06
C MET A 433 -17.41 -14.82 7.51
N PRO A 434 -16.40 -15.21 8.32
CA PRO A 434 -16.29 -14.73 9.69
C PRO A 434 -15.97 -13.22 9.75
N CYS A 435 -15.12 -12.72 8.84
CA CYS A 435 -14.76 -11.29 8.77
C CYS A 435 -14.37 -10.88 7.36
N GLY A 436 -14.30 -9.58 7.10
CA GLY A 436 -13.68 -9.01 5.90
C GLY A 436 -12.16 -9.04 5.97
N SER A 437 -11.49 -8.69 4.88
CA SER A 437 -10.02 -8.60 4.86
C SER A 437 -9.51 -7.77 6.05
N MET A 438 -8.62 -8.37 6.85
CA MET A 438 -8.10 -7.76 8.06
C MET A 438 -6.59 -7.95 8.14
N GLY A 439 -5.86 -6.86 8.14
CA GLY A 439 -4.42 -6.83 8.31
C GLY A 439 -4.00 -5.72 9.27
N PRO A 440 -2.72 -5.65 9.65
CA PRO A 440 -2.22 -4.71 10.64
C PRO A 440 -2.24 -3.28 10.13
N THR A 441 -2.53 -2.33 11.03
CA THR A 441 -2.28 -0.91 10.81
C THR A 441 -0.89 -0.51 11.33
N THR A 442 -0.44 0.70 10.97
CA THR A 442 0.84 1.26 11.42
C THR A 442 0.86 1.44 12.94
N ALA A 443 1.83 0.82 13.60
CA ALA A 443 1.93 0.76 15.04
C ALA A 443 2.22 2.10 15.72
N GLY A 444 3.08 2.92 15.13
CA GLY A 444 3.61 4.15 15.72
C GLY A 444 2.54 5.18 16.15
N ARG A 445 1.33 5.10 15.59
CA ARG A 445 0.21 5.97 16.00
C ARG A 445 -0.28 5.70 17.43
N MET A 446 -0.09 4.48 17.93
CA MET A 446 -0.47 4.07 19.28
C MET A 446 0.68 4.16 20.29
N ASP A 447 1.88 4.57 19.86
CA ASP A 447 3.05 4.69 20.76
C ASP A 447 2.79 5.50 22.04
N PRO A 448 2.06 6.64 21.99
CA PRO A 448 1.81 7.44 23.18
C PRO A 448 1.04 6.73 24.31
N TYR A 449 0.31 5.65 23.98
CA TYR A 449 -0.53 4.95 24.97
C TYR A 449 0.19 3.78 25.67
N VAL A 450 1.32 3.30 25.11
CA VAL A 450 1.88 1.99 25.47
C VAL A 450 2.35 1.93 26.90
N ASP A 451 3.17 2.87 27.37
CA ASP A 451 3.74 2.85 28.74
C ASP A 451 2.62 2.87 29.81
N GLU A 452 1.63 3.75 29.63
CA GLU A 452 0.50 3.87 30.54
C GLU A 452 -0.39 2.62 30.55
N PHE A 453 -0.70 2.08 29.35
CA PHE A 453 -1.54 0.88 29.26
C PHE A 453 -0.86 -0.34 29.89
N GLN A 454 0.45 -0.49 29.67
CA GLN A 454 1.23 -1.56 30.30
C GLN A 454 1.39 -1.38 31.80
N ASP A 455 1.51 -0.14 32.31
CA ASP A 455 1.53 0.17 33.72
C ASP A 455 0.23 -0.27 34.43
N HIS A 456 -0.91 -0.17 33.74
CA HIS A 456 -2.21 -0.66 34.21
C HIS A 456 -2.44 -2.17 33.90
N GLY A 457 -1.41 -2.89 33.42
CA GLY A 457 -1.46 -4.33 33.15
C GLY A 457 -2.19 -4.70 31.88
N GLY A 458 -2.54 -3.73 31.01
CA GLY A 458 -3.18 -3.97 29.71
C GLY A 458 -2.18 -3.92 28.56
N SER A 459 -2.57 -4.44 27.39
CA SER A 459 -1.78 -4.38 26.15
C SER A 459 -0.34 -4.89 26.29
N MET A 460 -0.12 -5.90 27.14
CA MET A 460 1.21 -6.47 27.36
C MET A 460 1.82 -7.06 26.10
N ILE A 461 1.00 -7.53 25.17
CA ILE A 461 1.41 -8.03 23.87
C ILE A 461 0.64 -7.25 22.80
N MET A 462 1.37 -6.55 21.94
CA MET A 462 0.82 -5.73 20.86
C MET A 462 1.17 -6.34 19.52
N LEU A 463 0.21 -6.45 18.60
CA LEU A 463 0.41 -6.89 17.21
C LEU A 463 0.10 -5.73 16.27
N ALA A 464 1.02 -5.43 15.36
CA ALA A 464 0.82 -4.39 14.34
C ALA A 464 1.90 -4.49 13.24
N LYS A 465 2.09 -3.44 12.44
CA LYS A 465 3.18 -3.34 11.48
C LYS A 465 3.99 -2.05 11.66
N GLY A 466 5.24 -2.11 11.20
CA GLY A 466 6.14 -0.96 11.19
C GLY A 466 6.98 -0.84 12.47
N ASN A 467 7.98 0.02 12.39
CA ASN A 467 8.85 0.33 13.51
C ASN A 467 8.14 1.19 14.58
N ARG A 468 8.62 1.09 15.80
CA ARG A 468 8.12 1.82 16.97
C ARG A 468 9.14 2.85 17.46
N SER A 469 8.68 3.78 18.29
CA SER A 469 9.54 4.73 18.99
C SER A 469 10.37 4.06 20.11
N GLN A 470 11.44 4.73 20.57
CA GLN A 470 12.23 4.28 21.72
C GLN A 470 11.38 4.08 22.96
N ALA A 471 10.39 4.96 23.19
CA ALA A 471 9.50 4.88 24.34
C ALA A 471 8.77 3.52 24.45
N VAL A 472 8.40 2.91 23.31
CA VAL A 472 7.77 1.58 23.30
C VAL A 472 8.77 0.49 23.68
N THR A 473 10.01 0.56 23.18
CA THR A 473 11.07 -0.38 23.56
C THR A 473 11.34 -0.30 25.08
N ASP A 474 11.39 0.92 25.61
CA ASP A 474 11.61 1.16 27.05
C ASP A 474 10.44 0.67 27.89
N ALA A 475 9.19 0.89 27.45
CA ALA A 475 7.98 0.39 28.10
C ALA A 475 7.94 -1.15 28.13
N CYS A 476 8.21 -1.81 27.02
CA CYS A 476 8.30 -3.28 26.96
C CYS A 476 9.34 -3.82 27.94
N LYS A 477 10.51 -3.19 28.02
CA LYS A 477 11.55 -3.56 28.99
C LYS A 477 11.12 -3.33 30.43
N LYS A 478 10.46 -2.19 30.71
CA LYS A 478 10.02 -1.80 32.05
C LYS A 478 8.92 -2.71 32.60
N HIS A 479 7.95 -3.07 31.76
CA HIS A 479 6.74 -3.77 32.16
C HIS A 479 6.74 -5.26 31.80
N GLY A 480 7.74 -5.75 31.04
CA GLY A 480 7.79 -7.13 30.57
C GLY A 480 6.87 -7.39 29.37
N GLY A 481 6.62 -6.38 28.55
CA GLY A 481 5.74 -6.45 27.39
C GLY A 481 6.47 -6.84 26.09
N PHE A 482 5.67 -7.04 25.02
CA PHE A 482 6.17 -7.44 23.70
C PHE A 482 5.47 -6.66 22.58
N TYR A 483 6.22 -6.34 21.53
CA TYR A 483 5.66 -5.94 20.27
C TYR A 483 5.91 -7.03 19.22
N LEU A 484 4.84 -7.54 18.66
CA LEU A 484 4.86 -8.55 17.60
C LEU A 484 4.50 -7.90 16.26
N GLY A 485 5.28 -8.20 15.23
CA GLY A 485 4.96 -7.80 13.86
C GLY A 485 3.98 -8.77 13.23
N SER A 486 2.88 -8.24 12.70
CA SER A 486 2.00 -8.97 11.78
C SER A 486 2.33 -8.57 10.35
N ILE A 487 2.24 -9.52 9.39
CA ILE A 487 2.57 -9.24 7.99
C ILE A 487 1.61 -8.20 7.43
N GLY A 488 2.15 -7.07 6.98
CA GLY A 488 1.38 -6.04 6.30
C GLY A 488 1.19 -6.38 4.82
N GLY A 489 -0.03 -6.25 4.32
CA GLY A 489 -0.40 -6.54 2.93
C GLY A 489 -1.38 -7.71 2.77
N PRO A 490 -1.12 -8.92 3.30
CA PRO A 490 -1.93 -10.11 2.99
C PRO A 490 -3.19 -10.23 3.87
N ALA A 491 -4.10 -9.27 3.76
CA ALA A 491 -5.30 -9.20 4.62
C ALA A 491 -6.39 -10.21 4.24
N ALA A 492 -6.47 -10.61 2.98
CA ALA A 492 -7.48 -11.57 2.52
C ALA A 492 -7.21 -12.97 3.08
N ILE A 493 -5.96 -13.44 3.02
CA ILE A 493 -5.61 -14.77 3.53
C ILE A 493 -5.73 -14.85 5.06
N LEU A 494 -5.37 -13.78 5.80
CA LEU A 494 -5.55 -13.75 7.25
C LEU A 494 -7.03 -13.88 7.63
N ALA A 495 -7.91 -13.16 6.91
CA ALA A 495 -9.35 -13.26 7.14
C ALA A 495 -9.92 -14.64 6.79
N GLN A 496 -9.46 -15.25 5.69
CA GLN A 496 -9.99 -16.54 5.24
C GLN A 496 -9.47 -17.71 6.08
N ASN A 497 -8.16 -17.73 6.40
CA ASN A 497 -7.51 -18.92 6.95
C ASN A 497 -7.29 -18.84 8.46
N ASN A 498 -7.00 -17.66 9.00
CA ASN A 498 -6.50 -17.53 10.37
C ASN A 498 -7.54 -16.98 11.36
N ILE A 499 -8.47 -16.13 10.92
CA ILE A 499 -9.52 -15.58 11.78
C ILE A 499 -10.75 -16.47 11.71
N LYS A 500 -11.12 -17.08 12.85
CA LYS A 500 -12.23 -18.06 12.94
C LYS A 500 -13.55 -17.42 13.35
N SER A 501 -13.50 -16.37 14.16
CA SER A 501 -14.68 -15.61 14.58
C SER A 501 -14.31 -14.17 14.92
N ILE A 502 -15.32 -13.30 14.86
CA ILE A 502 -15.22 -11.90 15.26
C ILE A 502 -16.51 -11.49 15.97
N GLU A 503 -16.40 -10.78 17.09
CA GLU A 503 -17.52 -10.15 17.78
C GLU A 503 -17.16 -8.73 18.21
N CYS A 504 -18.13 -7.81 18.20
CA CYS A 504 -17.93 -6.46 18.72
C CYS A 504 -18.02 -6.45 20.24
N VAL A 505 -17.00 -5.91 20.92
CA VAL A 505 -16.95 -5.81 22.38
C VAL A 505 -17.47 -4.47 22.87
N GLU A 506 -16.97 -3.37 22.27
CA GLU A 506 -17.36 -2.00 22.63
C GLU A 506 -17.35 -1.08 21.41
N TYR A 507 -18.12 0.01 21.49
CA TYR A 507 -18.19 1.10 20.50
C TYR A 507 -18.62 0.66 19.09
N PRO A 508 -19.74 -0.09 18.93
CA PRO A 508 -20.19 -0.57 17.61
C PRO A 508 -20.46 0.56 16.61
N GLU A 509 -20.80 1.76 17.10
CA GLU A 509 -21.00 2.95 16.29
C GLU A 509 -19.76 3.42 15.53
N LEU A 510 -18.57 3.03 15.98
CA LEU A 510 -17.30 3.38 15.35
C LEU A 510 -16.96 2.48 14.16
N GLY A 511 -17.75 1.43 13.88
CA GLY A 511 -17.52 0.53 12.76
C GLY A 511 -16.12 -0.10 12.81
N MET A 512 -15.27 0.17 11.82
CA MET A 512 -13.90 -0.39 11.78
C MET A 512 -12.97 0.08 12.92
N GLU A 513 -13.34 1.14 13.64
CA GLU A 513 -12.63 1.67 14.82
C GLU A 513 -13.21 1.16 16.14
N ALA A 514 -14.24 0.32 16.09
CA ALA A 514 -14.79 -0.35 17.26
C ALA A 514 -13.76 -1.29 17.90
N ILE A 515 -14.03 -1.72 19.13
CA ILE A 515 -13.24 -2.77 19.77
C ILE A 515 -13.87 -4.11 19.43
N TRP A 516 -13.07 -4.96 18.80
CA TRP A 516 -13.48 -6.30 18.41
C TRP A 516 -12.71 -7.35 19.19
N LYS A 517 -13.31 -8.51 19.36
CA LYS A 517 -12.64 -9.72 19.81
C LYS A 517 -12.64 -10.73 18.69
N ILE A 518 -11.47 -11.25 18.33
CA ILE A 518 -11.29 -12.26 17.32
C ILE A 518 -10.71 -13.54 17.93
N ARG A 519 -11.07 -14.67 17.34
CA ARG A 519 -10.42 -15.94 17.62
C ARG A 519 -9.58 -16.33 16.42
N VAL A 520 -8.32 -16.69 16.68
CA VAL A 520 -7.35 -17.01 15.64
C VAL A 520 -6.78 -18.43 15.80
N GLU A 521 -6.39 -19.01 14.65
CA GLU A 521 -5.59 -20.23 14.57
C GLU A 521 -4.50 -20.03 13.52
N ASP A 522 -3.30 -20.55 13.82
CA ASP A 522 -2.10 -20.45 12.99
C ASP A 522 -1.84 -19.02 12.49
N PHE A 523 -2.11 -18.03 13.33
CA PHE A 523 -1.96 -16.62 12.96
C PHE A 523 -0.48 -16.24 12.98
N PRO A 524 0.11 -15.81 11.84
CA PRO A 524 1.54 -15.53 11.73
C PRO A 524 1.92 -14.22 12.41
N ALA A 525 2.97 -14.27 13.22
CA ALA A 525 3.55 -13.09 13.84
C ALA A 525 5.07 -13.24 14.01
N PHE A 526 5.77 -12.14 14.33
CA PHE A 526 7.21 -12.10 14.54
C PHE A 526 7.53 -11.25 15.77
N ILE A 527 8.46 -11.68 16.62
CA ILE A 527 8.91 -10.86 17.74
C ILE A 527 9.73 -9.70 17.19
N LEU A 528 9.30 -8.46 17.40
CA LEU A 528 10.01 -7.25 16.96
C LEU A 528 10.61 -6.44 18.10
N VAL A 529 9.92 -6.38 19.26
CA VAL A 529 10.46 -5.82 20.51
C VAL A 529 10.15 -6.80 21.61
N ASP A 530 11.16 -7.12 22.43
CA ASP A 530 11.03 -8.04 23.56
C ASP A 530 11.06 -7.34 24.92
N ASP A 531 10.81 -8.13 25.97
CA ASP A 531 10.82 -7.73 27.39
C ASP A 531 12.21 -7.37 27.93
N LYS A 532 13.26 -7.57 27.16
CA LYS A 532 14.65 -7.23 27.49
C LYS A 532 15.09 -5.90 26.89
N GLY A 533 14.25 -5.30 26.02
CA GLY A 533 14.53 -4.07 25.30
C GLY A 533 15.32 -4.30 24.01
N ASN A 534 15.34 -5.51 23.48
CA ASN A 534 15.84 -5.76 22.13
C ASN A 534 14.78 -5.30 21.12
N ASP A 535 15.25 -4.58 20.10
CA ASP A 535 14.42 -4.02 19.04
C ASP A 535 15.01 -4.40 17.70
N PHE A 536 14.26 -5.15 16.91
CA PHE A 536 14.64 -5.60 15.58
C PHE A 536 15.17 -4.46 14.69
N PHE A 537 14.48 -3.32 14.68
CA PHE A 537 14.83 -2.20 13.81
C PHE A 537 16.10 -1.45 14.23
N LYS A 538 16.60 -1.66 15.43
CA LYS A 538 17.84 -1.08 15.93
C LYS A 538 19.05 -1.98 15.75
N GLN A 539 18.82 -3.23 15.36
CA GLN A 539 19.88 -4.19 15.04
C GLN A 539 20.31 -4.12 13.56
N LEU A 540 19.60 -3.32 12.74
CA LEU A 540 19.87 -3.07 11.31
C LEU A 540 20.81 -1.81 11.14
#